data_7d3ae3d740365be2edf4bc7c2755e430
#
_entry.id   7d3ae3d740365be2edf4bc7c2755e430
#
_cell.length_a   1.000
_cell.length_b   1.000
_cell.length_c   1.000
_cell.angle_alpha   90.00
_cell.angle_beta   90.00
_cell.angle_gamma   90.00
#
_symmetry.space_group_name_H-M   'P 1'
#
loop_
_entity.id
_entity.type
_entity.pdbx_description
1 polymer ?
#
loop_
_entity_poly.entity_id
_entity_poly.type
_entity_poly.pdbx_seq_one_letter_code
_entity_poly.pdbx_strand_id
1 'polypeptide(L)'
;RASIASILELPIDDVPHFLYDGSQDLWLERFTSFLNPLGYFMMSIPATNWDFEGWKKESKIQGDIYHLISDQSPRFENELHCVVGCNGNVIHDPHPSKTGLPLKTEKRVFDFIIPLSPAIGLPK
;
A
#
# COMPACT_ATOMS: atom_id res chain seq x y z
N ARG A 1 -7.48 5.19 0.78
CA ARG A 1 -7.76 6.13 -0.32
C ARG A 1 -6.63 7.13 -0.52
N ALA A 2 -6.36 7.97 0.47
CA ALA A 2 -5.38 9.05 0.33
C ALA A 2 -3.96 8.55 0.04
N SER A 3 -3.52 7.45 0.66
CA SER A 3 -2.19 6.89 0.43
C SER A 3 -2.03 6.38 -1.01
N ILE A 4 -3.08 5.78 -1.55
CA ILE A 4 -3.07 5.32 -2.95
C ILE A 4 -3.03 6.50 -3.90
N ALA A 5 -3.81 7.54 -3.64
CA ALA A 5 -3.77 8.76 -4.42
C ALA A 5 -2.37 9.37 -4.42
N SER A 6 -1.70 9.37 -3.25
CA SER A 6 -0.34 9.88 -3.12
C SER A 6 0.66 9.07 -3.94
N ILE A 7 0.65 7.75 -3.83
CA ILE A 7 1.61 6.88 -4.54
C ILE A 7 1.40 6.95 -6.05
N LEU A 8 0.16 6.96 -6.51
CA LEU A 8 -0.15 6.99 -7.94
C LEU A 8 -0.16 8.40 -8.51
N GLU A 9 0.08 9.41 -7.69
CA GLU A 9 0.05 10.82 -8.09
C GLU A 9 -1.29 11.23 -8.73
N LEU A 10 -2.39 10.71 -8.15
CA LEU A 10 -3.75 10.99 -8.62
C LEU A 10 -4.45 11.98 -7.70
N PRO A 11 -5.37 12.81 -8.22
CA PRO A 11 -6.28 13.55 -7.36
C PRO A 11 -7.07 12.60 -6.47
N ILE A 12 -7.29 12.97 -5.21
CA ILE A 12 -7.97 12.07 -4.28
C ILE A 12 -9.38 11.72 -4.73
N ASP A 13 -10.04 12.62 -5.44
CA ASP A 13 -11.40 12.38 -5.96
C ASP A 13 -11.43 11.33 -7.06
N ASP A 14 -10.30 11.03 -7.70
CA ASP A 14 -10.20 9.99 -8.70
C ASP A 14 -9.98 8.60 -8.08
N VAL A 15 -9.79 8.54 -6.76
CA VAL A 15 -9.58 7.28 -6.04
C VAL A 15 -10.82 6.96 -5.22
N PRO A 16 -11.48 5.81 -5.45
CA PRO A 16 -12.71 5.48 -4.72
C PRO A 16 -12.46 5.19 -3.24
N HIS A 17 -13.51 5.25 -2.45
CA HIS A 17 -13.52 4.74 -1.10
C HIS A 17 -13.73 3.23 -1.14
N PHE A 18 -12.72 2.46 -0.77
CA PHE A 18 -12.79 1.01 -0.88
C PHE A 18 -13.64 0.36 0.22
N LEU A 19 -13.89 1.07 1.32
CA LEU A 19 -14.67 0.60 2.47
C LEU A 19 -15.91 1.47 2.72
N TYR A 20 -16.41 2.14 1.70
CA TYR A 20 -17.46 3.15 1.87
C TYR A 20 -18.79 2.61 2.42
N ASP A 21 -19.05 1.32 2.25
CA ASP A 21 -20.25 0.66 2.77
C ASP A 21 -20.01 -0.11 4.07
N GLY A 22 -18.80 0.00 4.63
CA GLY A 22 -18.42 -0.72 5.84
C GLY A 22 -18.12 -2.19 5.63
N SER A 23 -18.19 -2.70 4.40
CA SER A 23 -17.87 -4.08 4.09
C SER A 23 -16.40 -4.26 3.81
N GLN A 24 -15.70 -5.02 4.68
CA GLN A 24 -14.30 -5.35 4.45
C GLN A 24 -14.13 -6.52 3.48
N ASP A 25 -15.18 -7.29 3.25
CA ASP A 25 -15.11 -8.48 2.40
C ASP A 25 -14.91 -8.14 0.92
N LEU A 26 -15.29 -6.92 0.51
CA LEU A 26 -15.23 -6.47 -0.87
C LEU A 26 -14.07 -5.53 -1.17
N TRP A 27 -13.27 -5.18 -0.16
CA TRP A 27 -12.23 -4.16 -0.39
C TRP A 27 -11.18 -4.62 -1.40
N LEU A 28 -10.82 -5.88 -1.39
CA LEU A 28 -9.84 -6.42 -2.34
C LEU A 28 -10.37 -6.39 -3.77
N GLU A 29 -11.64 -6.74 -3.95
CA GLU A 29 -12.28 -6.64 -5.27
C GLU A 29 -12.31 -5.21 -5.77
N ARG A 30 -12.63 -4.27 -4.89
CA ARG A 30 -12.66 -2.84 -5.23
C ARG A 30 -11.28 -2.32 -5.60
N PHE A 31 -10.25 -2.71 -4.84
CA PHE A 31 -8.88 -2.40 -5.18
C PHE A 31 -8.50 -2.93 -6.55
N THR A 32 -8.75 -4.20 -6.79
CA THR A 32 -8.43 -4.85 -8.06
C THR A 32 -9.16 -4.19 -9.21
N SER A 33 -10.44 -3.90 -9.05
CA SER A 33 -11.27 -3.24 -10.07
C SER A 33 -10.80 -1.83 -10.38
N PHE A 34 -10.22 -1.15 -9.40
CA PHE A 34 -9.64 0.17 -9.59
C PHE A 34 -8.26 0.11 -10.25
N LEU A 35 -7.39 -0.77 -9.76
CA LEU A 35 -5.98 -0.81 -10.16
C LEU A 35 -5.77 -1.48 -11.52
N ASN A 36 -6.49 -2.55 -11.83
CA ASN A 36 -6.24 -3.32 -13.06
C ASN A 36 -6.42 -2.48 -14.34
N PRO A 37 -7.47 -1.66 -14.48
CA PRO A 37 -7.59 -0.80 -15.66
C PRO A 37 -6.47 0.23 -15.79
N LEU A 38 -5.83 0.59 -14.67
CA LEU A 38 -4.68 1.49 -14.67
C LEU A 38 -3.36 0.77 -14.96
N GLY A 39 -3.38 -0.57 -15.07
CA GLY A 39 -2.20 -1.36 -15.35
C GLY A 39 -1.43 -1.80 -14.12
N TYR A 40 -2.10 -1.93 -12.96
CA TYR A 40 -1.45 -2.32 -11.70
C TYR A 40 -2.18 -3.44 -11.00
N PHE A 41 -1.46 -4.12 -10.13
CA PHE A 41 -2.05 -4.99 -9.12
C PHE A 41 -1.40 -4.74 -7.76
N MET A 42 -2.04 -5.20 -6.70
CA MET A 42 -1.50 -5.03 -5.36
C MET A 42 -1.06 -6.37 -4.79
N MET A 43 0.15 -6.38 -4.24
CA MET A 43 0.70 -7.53 -3.53
C MET A 43 0.85 -7.16 -2.07
N SER A 44 0.23 -7.94 -1.17
CA SER A 44 0.27 -7.72 0.27
C SER A 44 1.19 -8.72 0.93
N ILE A 45 2.14 -8.23 1.73
CA ILE A 45 3.08 -9.06 2.47
C ILE A 45 3.01 -8.70 3.95
N PRO A 46 2.67 -9.66 4.84
CA PRO A 46 2.75 -9.39 6.27
C PRO A 46 4.18 -9.01 6.65
N ALA A 47 4.32 -7.95 7.42
CA ALA A 47 5.63 -7.43 7.82
C ALA A 47 6.26 -8.22 8.97
N THR A 48 5.52 -9.12 9.59
CA THR A 48 6.00 -9.97 10.66
C THR A 48 7.10 -10.89 10.13
N ASN A 49 8.25 -10.90 10.78
CA ASN A 49 9.39 -11.76 10.41
C ASN A 49 9.97 -11.47 9.02
N TRP A 50 9.69 -10.31 8.44
CA TRP A 50 10.28 -9.92 7.17
C TRP A 50 11.18 -8.71 7.32
N ASP A 51 12.45 -8.89 6.98
CA ASP A 51 13.45 -7.83 6.97
C ASP A 51 13.51 -7.19 5.58
N PHE A 52 12.83 -6.07 5.42
CA PHE A 52 12.78 -5.35 4.15
C PHE A 52 14.17 -4.95 3.67
N GLU A 53 14.95 -4.35 4.56
CA GLU A 53 16.28 -3.84 4.18
C GLU A 53 17.23 -4.97 3.82
N GLY A 54 17.21 -6.07 4.58
CA GLY A 54 18.00 -7.25 4.28
C GLY A 54 17.63 -7.87 2.94
N TRP A 55 16.32 -8.01 2.68
CA TRP A 55 15.85 -8.51 1.40
C TRP A 55 16.29 -7.63 0.23
N LYS A 56 16.14 -6.31 0.38
CA LYS A 56 16.53 -5.36 -0.65
C LYS A 56 18.02 -5.44 -0.96
N LYS A 57 18.84 -5.55 0.08
CA LYS A 57 20.29 -5.68 -0.04
C LYS A 57 20.69 -6.99 -0.72
N GLU A 58 20.14 -8.11 -0.28
CA GLU A 58 20.41 -9.42 -0.88
C GLU A 58 19.98 -9.50 -2.33
N SER A 59 18.86 -8.87 -2.66
CA SER A 59 18.33 -8.82 -4.02
C SER A 59 19.08 -7.82 -4.91
N LYS A 60 20.02 -7.08 -4.34
CA LYS A 60 20.81 -6.04 -5.05
C LYS A 60 19.94 -4.99 -5.73
N ILE A 61 18.80 -4.70 -5.13
CA ILE A 61 17.89 -3.67 -5.62
C ILE A 61 18.48 -2.31 -5.26
N GLN A 62 18.72 -1.49 -6.26
CA GLN A 62 19.16 -0.11 -6.08
C GLN A 62 17.99 0.83 -6.27
N GLY A 63 18.03 1.96 -5.58
CA GLY A 63 16.95 2.92 -5.61
C GLY A 63 15.90 2.64 -4.54
N ASP A 64 14.92 3.51 -4.47
CA ASP A 64 13.91 3.49 -3.42
C ASP A 64 12.65 2.79 -3.89
N ILE A 65 12.07 1.99 -3.00
CA ILE A 65 10.81 1.29 -3.24
C ILE A 65 9.75 1.99 -2.39
N TYR A 66 8.79 2.62 -3.06
CA TYR A 66 7.63 3.23 -2.41
C TYR A 66 6.49 2.23 -2.34
N HIS A 67 5.82 2.20 -1.20
CA HIS A 67 4.73 1.25 -0.97
C HIS A 67 3.78 1.78 0.10
N LEU A 68 2.70 1.06 0.33
CA LEU A 68 1.81 1.33 1.44
C LEU A 68 2.26 0.54 2.67
N ILE A 69 2.00 1.10 3.83
CA ILE A 69 2.14 0.41 5.11
C ILE A 69 0.84 0.56 5.86
N SER A 70 0.26 -0.56 6.28
CA SER A 70 -0.93 -0.58 7.11
C SER A 70 -0.61 -1.23 8.44
N ASP A 71 -1.19 -0.70 9.50
CA ASP A 71 -1.10 -1.25 10.85
C ASP A 71 -2.31 -0.77 11.65
N GLN A 72 -2.36 -1.14 12.91
CA GLN A 72 -3.43 -0.72 13.81
C GLN A 72 -3.62 0.79 13.76
N SER A 73 -4.87 1.24 13.61
CA SER A 73 -5.17 2.66 13.65
C SER A 73 -4.87 3.23 15.04
N PRO A 74 -4.18 4.38 15.12
CA PRO A 74 -3.98 5.04 16.40
C PRO A 74 -5.25 5.71 16.93
N ARG A 75 -6.30 5.81 16.12
CA ARG A 75 -7.54 6.51 16.46
C ARG A 75 -8.72 5.59 16.74
N PHE A 76 -8.78 4.44 16.06
CA PHE A 76 -9.95 3.54 16.12
C PHE A 76 -9.50 2.11 16.36
N GLU A 77 -10.14 1.46 17.33
CA GLU A 77 -9.92 0.03 17.57
C GLU A 77 -10.45 -0.79 16.39
N ASN A 78 -9.84 -1.91 16.15
CA ASN A 78 -10.21 -2.87 15.09
C ASN A 78 -10.21 -2.29 13.67
N GLU A 79 -9.56 -1.16 13.47
CA GLU A 79 -9.36 -0.60 12.14
C GLU A 79 -7.88 -0.51 11.82
N LEU A 80 -7.55 -0.60 10.54
CA LEU A 80 -6.21 -0.37 10.04
C LEU A 80 -6.09 1.04 9.50
N HIS A 81 -4.94 1.64 9.71
CA HIS A 81 -4.56 2.91 9.11
C HIS A 81 -3.45 2.66 8.08
N CYS A 82 -3.56 3.29 6.93
CA CYS A 82 -2.63 3.14 5.82
C CYS A 82 -1.86 4.43 5.57
N VAL A 83 -0.56 4.31 5.49
CA VAL A 83 0.35 5.42 5.21
C VAL A 83 1.26 5.08 4.05
N VAL A 84 2.01 6.06 3.57
CA VAL A 84 3.03 5.85 2.53
C VAL A 84 4.35 5.50 3.17
N GLY A 85 4.98 4.45 2.67
CA GLY A 85 6.29 3.99 3.11
C GLY A 85 7.33 4.04 1.99
N CYS A 86 8.57 3.99 2.41
CA CYS A 86 9.73 3.85 1.53
C CYS A 86 10.72 2.91 2.20
N ASN A 87 11.11 1.87 1.50
CA ASN A 87 12.07 0.88 1.99
C ASN A 87 11.70 0.31 3.38
N GLY A 88 10.42 0.13 3.63
CA GLY A 88 9.90 -0.41 4.88
C GLY A 88 9.66 0.62 5.98
N ASN A 89 9.96 1.89 5.75
CA ASN A 89 9.82 2.96 6.74
C ASN A 89 8.70 3.92 6.36
N VAL A 90 7.95 4.37 7.36
CA VAL A 90 6.89 5.38 7.14
C VAL A 90 7.54 6.70 6.76
N ILE A 91 7.10 7.29 5.65
CA ILE A 91 7.59 8.59 5.19
C ILE A 91 6.51 9.66 5.11
N HIS A 92 5.26 9.28 4.97
CA HIS A 92 4.17 10.22 4.79
C HIS A 92 2.86 9.65 5.27
N ASP A 93 2.18 10.37 6.14
CA ASP A 93 0.81 10.10 6.54
C ASP A 93 -0.09 11.15 5.89
N PRO A 94 -0.88 10.78 4.87
CA PRO A 94 -1.75 11.74 4.20
C PRO A 94 -3.00 12.12 5.01
N HIS A 95 -3.22 11.49 6.17
CA HIS A 95 -4.34 11.88 7.02
C HIS A 95 -4.08 13.24 7.66
N PRO A 96 -5.10 14.11 7.78
CA PRO A 96 -4.92 15.45 8.36
C PRO A 96 -4.32 15.47 9.77
N SER A 97 -4.56 14.42 10.57
CA SER A 97 -4.02 14.34 11.93
C SER A 97 -2.51 14.12 11.97
N LYS A 98 -1.93 13.55 10.92
CA LYS A 98 -0.50 13.20 10.85
C LYS A 98 -0.02 12.32 12.00
N THR A 99 -0.92 11.51 12.60
CA THR A 99 -0.57 10.66 13.74
C THR A 99 0.35 9.50 13.36
N GLY A 100 0.41 9.14 12.08
CA GLY A 100 1.26 8.04 11.62
C GLY A 100 0.75 6.67 12.05
N LEU A 101 1.68 5.76 12.25
CA LEU A 101 1.41 4.41 12.73
C LEU A 101 2.05 4.20 14.11
N PRO A 102 1.50 3.26 14.91
CA PRO A 102 2.16 2.85 16.15
C PRO A 102 3.47 2.14 15.85
N LEU A 103 4.21 1.78 16.88
CA LEU A 103 5.29 0.81 16.73
C LEU A 103 4.71 -0.44 16.07
N LYS A 104 5.54 -1.11 15.26
CA LYS A 104 5.12 -2.28 14.49
C LYS A 104 4.38 -3.29 15.36
N THR A 105 3.15 -3.61 14.95
CA THR A 105 2.36 -4.68 15.55
C THR A 105 2.34 -5.90 14.65
N GLU A 106 1.75 -7.00 15.12
CA GLU A 106 1.55 -8.20 14.30
C GLU A 106 0.59 -7.99 13.12
N LYS A 107 -0.16 -6.88 13.14
CA LYS A 107 -1.10 -6.52 12.07
C LYS A 107 -0.43 -5.79 10.91
N ARG A 108 0.84 -5.42 11.03
CA ARG A 108 1.51 -4.63 10.00
C ARG A 108 1.62 -5.40 8.70
N VAL A 109 1.24 -4.73 7.62
CA VAL A 109 1.28 -5.27 6.26
C VAL A 109 1.93 -4.24 5.34
N PHE A 110 2.78 -4.71 4.46
CA PHE A 110 3.29 -3.93 3.34
C PHE A 110 2.47 -4.25 2.09
N ASP A 111 1.94 -3.22 1.44
CA ASP A 111 1.20 -3.36 0.20
C ASP A 111 1.97 -2.70 -0.93
N PHE A 112 2.32 -3.50 -1.92
CA PHE A 112 3.07 -3.05 -3.08
C PHE A 112 2.14 -2.93 -4.27
N ILE A 113 2.15 -1.76 -4.92
CA ILE A 113 1.44 -1.55 -6.17
C ILE A 113 2.42 -1.86 -7.29
N ILE A 114 2.16 -2.95 -8.01
CA ILE A 114 3.08 -3.51 -8.99
C ILE A 114 2.50 -3.33 -10.38
N PRO A 115 3.29 -2.80 -11.34
CA PRO A 115 2.83 -2.70 -12.71
C PRO A 115 2.55 -4.07 -13.31
N LEU A 116 1.41 -4.19 -13.96
CA LEU A 116 1.15 -5.34 -14.81
C LEU A 116 2.02 -5.21 -16.06
N SER A 117 2.64 -6.30 -16.44
CA SER A 117 3.42 -6.31 -17.67
C SER A 117 2.51 -6.03 -18.85
N PRO A 118 2.72 -4.95 -19.61
CA PRO A 118 1.96 -4.77 -20.82
C PRO A 118 2.32 -5.91 -21.78
N ALA A 119 1.31 -6.55 -22.34
CA ALA A 119 1.53 -7.57 -23.36
C ALA A 119 2.21 -6.99 -24.60
N ILE A 120 2.12 -5.66 -24.77
CA ILE A 120 2.67 -4.93 -25.89
C ILE A 120 4.19 -4.77 -25.68
N GLY A 121 4.97 -5.15 -26.68
CA GLY A 121 6.41 -4.97 -26.66
C GLY A 121 7.18 -6.06 -25.94
N LEU A 122 6.51 -7.04 -25.35
CA LEU A 122 7.17 -8.18 -24.75
C LEU A 122 7.23 -9.36 -25.73
N PRO A 123 8.35 -10.08 -25.75
CA PRO A 123 8.41 -11.33 -26.50
C PRO A 123 7.33 -12.29 -25.98
N LYS A 124 6.59 -12.82 -26.85
CA LYS A 124 5.57 -13.83 -26.51
C LYS A 124 6.01 -15.19 -26.95
#